data_8cf53669b7afc58ccee6cb029e13925d
#
_entry.id   8cf53669b7afc58ccee6cb029e13925d
#
_cell.length_a   1.000
_cell.length_b   1.000
_cell.length_c   1.000
_cell.angle_alpha   90.00
_cell.angle_beta   90.00
_cell.angle_gamma   90.00
#
_symmetry.space_group_name_H-M   'P 1'
#
loop_
_entity.id
_entity.type
_entity.pdbx_description
1 polymer ?
#
loop_
_entity_poly.entity_id
_entity_poly.type
_entity_poly.pdbx_seq_one_letter_code
_entity_poly.pdbx_strand_id
1 'polypeptide(L)'
;MKKRPAARLLVVDPQNRILLFNFKFDKGPLKGQDYWATVGGGIEPGESFEEAARRELLEETGITEPVGEKIHIGRAIFQTPSGETVDAEEHFFLVTVPHSKIDYSNHTELETQVMRNHRWWTREELETTSLTVFPENILEILEPYLPEKV
;
A
#
# COMPACT_ATOMS: atom_id res chain seq x y z
N MET A 1 0.27 18.96 -14.38
CA MET A 1 0.42 17.99 -13.28
C MET A 1 1.12 16.74 -13.81
N LYS A 2 2.15 16.31 -13.12
CA LYS A 2 2.94 15.16 -13.55
C LYS A 2 2.18 13.84 -13.33
N LYS A 3 2.21 12.97 -14.33
CA LYS A 3 1.68 11.61 -14.23
C LYS A 3 2.65 10.74 -13.44
N ARG A 4 2.11 9.95 -12.49
CA ARG A 4 2.92 9.03 -11.68
C ARG A 4 2.20 7.69 -11.58
N PRO A 5 2.38 6.80 -12.56
CA PRO A 5 1.81 5.47 -12.47
C PRO A 5 2.43 4.72 -11.28
N ALA A 6 1.63 3.94 -10.59
CA ALA A 6 2.05 3.23 -9.39
C ALA A 6 1.41 1.85 -9.29
N ALA A 7 2.09 0.94 -8.63
CA ALA A 7 1.57 -0.38 -8.28
C ALA A 7 1.32 -0.42 -6.79
N ARG A 8 0.16 -0.95 -6.38
CA ARG A 8 -0.24 -1.11 -4.99
C ARG A 8 -0.56 -2.56 -4.70
N LEU A 9 -0.24 -3.01 -3.50
CA LEU A 9 -0.42 -4.40 -3.09
C LEU A 9 -1.45 -4.48 -1.97
N LEU A 10 -2.50 -5.28 -2.20
CA LEU A 10 -3.46 -5.63 -1.17
C LEU A 10 -3.05 -7.00 -0.63
N VAL A 11 -2.31 -6.99 0.47
CA VAL A 11 -1.71 -8.19 1.06
C VAL A 11 -2.64 -8.72 2.13
N VAL A 12 -3.07 -9.98 1.99
CA VAL A 12 -4.04 -10.61 2.87
C VAL A 12 -3.41 -11.82 3.54
N ASP A 13 -3.46 -11.87 4.87
CA ASP A 13 -2.89 -12.94 5.68
C ASP A 13 -3.89 -14.12 5.88
N PRO A 14 -3.47 -15.22 6.56
CA PRO A 14 -4.35 -16.36 6.75
C PRO A 14 -5.61 -16.07 7.57
N GLN A 15 -5.64 -14.99 8.34
CA GLN A 15 -6.83 -14.57 9.09
C GLN A 15 -7.67 -13.53 8.34
N ASN A 16 -7.42 -13.35 7.03
CA ASN A 16 -8.12 -12.39 6.18
C ASN A 16 -7.96 -10.94 6.64
N ARG A 17 -6.79 -10.63 7.19
CA ARG A 17 -6.42 -9.26 7.58
C ARG A 17 -5.60 -8.63 6.48
N ILE A 18 -5.73 -7.32 6.33
CA ILE A 18 -5.08 -6.53 5.29
C ILE A 18 -3.90 -5.77 5.88
N LEU A 19 -2.75 -5.83 5.20
CA LEU A 19 -1.54 -5.13 5.61
C LEU A 19 -1.59 -3.67 5.20
N LEU A 20 -1.44 -2.78 6.18
CA LEU A 20 -1.24 -1.37 5.92
C LEU A 20 -0.03 -0.86 6.71
N PHE A 21 0.67 0.11 6.14
CA PHE A 21 1.76 0.80 6.81
C PHE A 21 1.31 2.17 7.27
N ASN A 22 1.83 2.60 8.42
CA ASN A 22 1.62 3.94 8.94
C ASN A 22 2.70 4.88 8.40
N PHE A 23 2.27 5.92 7.71
CA PHE A 23 3.13 6.96 7.17
C PHE A 23 2.97 8.22 8.02
N LYS A 24 4.06 8.66 8.63
CA LYS A 24 4.06 9.83 9.49
C LYS A 24 5.22 10.74 9.11
N PHE A 25 4.91 11.99 8.82
CA PHE A 25 5.87 12.97 8.33
C PHE A 25 6.14 14.03 9.40
N ASP A 26 7.39 14.08 9.89
CA ASP A 26 7.81 15.04 10.92
C ASP A 26 8.38 16.32 10.32
N LYS A 27 8.73 16.30 9.04
CA LYS A 27 9.37 17.43 8.36
C LYS A 27 9.03 17.41 6.87
N GLY A 28 9.43 18.49 6.17
CA GLY A 28 9.24 18.61 4.73
C GLY A 28 7.82 19.04 4.35
N PRO A 29 7.50 19.00 3.04
CA PRO A 29 6.21 19.48 2.52
C PRO A 29 5.00 18.77 3.11
N LEU A 30 5.13 17.53 3.54
CA LEU A 30 4.03 16.75 4.09
C LEU A 30 4.01 16.75 5.64
N LYS A 31 4.81 17.63 6.27
CA LYS A 31 4.88 17.70 7.74
C LYS A 31 3.51 17.72 8.38
N GLY A 32 3.32 16.86 9.39
CA GLY A 32 2.07 16.75 10.12
C GLY A 32 1.09 15.72 9.57
N GLN A 33 1.34 15.17 8.39
CA GLN A 33 0.50 14.11 7.85
C GLN A 33 0.78 12.78 8.55
N ASP A 34 -0.29 12.05 8.83
CA ASP A 34 -0.26 10.76 9.52
C ASP A 34 -1.42 9.93 8.95
N TYR A 35 -1.08 8.87 8.22
CA TYR A 35 -2.12 8.03 7.59
C TYR A 35 -1.62 6.60 7.43
N TRP A 36 -2.57 5.70 7.16
CA TRP A 36 -2.29 4.30 6.85
C TRP A 36 -2.55 4.05 5.37
N ALA A 37 -1.66 3.33 4.72
CA ALA A 37 -1.78 3.09 3.29
C ALA A 37 -1.25 1.72 2.90
N THR A 38 -1.73 1.25 1.74
CA THR A 38 -1.28 0.00 1.15
C THR A 38 0.19 0.05 0.76
N VAL A 39 0.81 -1.12 0.75
CA VAL A 39 2.16 -1.34 0.22
C VAL A 39 2.19 -0.93 -1.26
N GLY A 40 3.29 -0.36 -1.71
CA GLY A 40 3.48 -0.03 -3.12
C GLY A 40 4.17 1.29 -3.35
N GLY A 41 4.30 1.64 -4.60
CA GLY A 41 4.95 2.89 -5.00
C GLY A 41 5.00 3.07 -6.50
N GLY A 42 5.68 4.13 -6.93
CA GLY A 42 5.79 4.51 -8.33
C GLY A 42 6.55 3.50 -9.18
N ILE A 43 6.16 3.42 -10.44
CA ILE A 43 6.83 2.58 -11.43
C ILE A 43 8.15 3.24 -11.85
N GLU A 44 9.20 2.44 -11.93
CA GLU A 44 10.49 2.91 -12.45
C GLU A 44 10.53 2.82 -13.97
N PRO A 45 11.40 3.61 -14.65
CA PRO A 45 11.50 3.58 -16.11
C PRO A 45 11.75 2.16 -16.64
N GLY A 46 10.96 1.75 -17.63
CA GLY A 46 11.08 0.44 -18.26
C GLY A 46 10.43 -0.69 -17.49
N GLU A 47 9.85 -0.43 -16.34
CA GLU A 47 9.21 -1.43 -15.49
C GLU A 47 7.72 -1.53 -15.82
N SER A 48 7.18 -2.76 -15.84
CA SER A 48 5.73 -2.95 -15.92
C SER A 48 5.10 -2.75 -14.54
N PHE A 49 3.77 -2.62 -14.50
CA PHE A 49 3.05 -2.55 -13.22
C PHE A 49 3.30 -3.80 -12.36
N GLU A 50 3.32 -4.98 -12.99
CA GLU A 50 3.57 -6.23 -12.27
C GLU A 50 4.98 -6.32 -11.72
N GLU A 51 5.97 -5.87 -12.49
CA GLU A 51 7.36 -5.83 -12.03
C GLU A 51 7.52 -4.87 -10.85
N ALA A 52 6.89 -3.70 -10.94
CA ALA A 52 6.88 -2.73 -9.84
C ALA A 52 6.21 -3.32 -8.60
N ALA A 53 5.11 -4.03 -8.78
CA ALA A 53 4.40 -4.67 -7.68
C ALA A 53 5.31 -5.66 -6.95
N ARG A 54 6.01 -6.52 -7.68
CA ARG A 54 6.93 -7.49 -7.07
C ARG A 54 8.08 -6.80 -6.35
N ARG A 55 8.66 -5.78 -6.96
CA ARG A 55 9.77 -5.02 -6.38
C ARG A 55 9.35 -4.33 -5.08
N GLU A 56 8.23 -3.61 -5.11
CA GLU A 56 7.72 -2.89 -3.94
C GLU A 56 7.35 -3.85 -2.80
N LEU A 57 6.75 -4.98 -3.13
CA LEU A 57 6.40 -5.99 -2.12
C LEU A 57 7.64 -6.48 -1.40
N LEU A 58 8.70 -6.81 -2.15
CA LEU A 58 9.95 -7.27 -1.56
C LEU A 58 10.65 -6.17 -0.75
N GLU A 59 10.76 -4.96 -1.31
CA GLU A 59 11.43 -3.85 -0.63
C GLU A 59 10.76 -3.47 0.69
N GLU A 60 9.44 -3.39 0.69
CA GLU A 60 8.73 -2.87 1.87
C GLU A 60 8.39 -3.94 2.90
N THR A 61 8.23 -5.19 2.49
CA THR A 61 7.75 -6.25 3.39
C THR A 61 8.66 -7.47 3.51
N GLY A 62 9.59 -7.65 2.59
CA GLY A 62 10.39 -8.88 2.52
C GLY A 62 9.62 -10.09 1.96
N ILE A 63 8.37 -9.90 1.56
CA ILE A 63 7.54 -10.98 1.04
C ILE A 63 7.97 -11.34 -0.37
N THR A 64 8.14 -12.66 -0.62
CA THR A 64 8.51 -13.21 -1.93
C THR A 64 7.40 -14.03 -2.57
N GLU A 65 6.21 -14.04 -1.95
CA GLU A 65 5.05 -14.74 -2.51
C GLU A 65 4.68 -14.13 -3.88
N PRO A 66 4.13 -14.94 -4.79
CA PRO A 66 3.72 -14.42 -6.09
C PRO A 66 2.69 -13.32 -5.97
N VAL A 67 2.85 -12.28 -6.77
CA VAL A 67 1.82 -11.25 -6.92
C VAL A 67 0.66 -11.86 -7.69
N GLY A 68 -0.54 -11.78 -7.13
CA GLY A 68 -1.73 -12.33 -7.73
C GLY A 68 -2.29 -11.43 -8.84
N GLU A 69 -3.59 -11.56 -9.11
CA GLU A 69 -4.20 -10.81 -10.19
C GLU A 69 -4.36 -9.33 -9.85
N LYS A 70 -4.41 -8.50 -10.90
CA LYS A 70 -4.79 -7.10 -10.78
C LYS A 70 -6.30 -7.05 -10.58
N ILE A 71 -6.73 -6.48 -9.47
CA ILE A 71 -8.15 -6.47 -9.09
C ILE A 71 -8.81 -5.11 -9.18
N HIS A 72 -8.02 -4.04 -9.36
CA HIS A 72 -8.57 -2.69 -9.42
C HIS A 72 -7.58 -1.74 -10.05
N ILE A 73 -8.10 -0.75 -10.78
CA ILE A 73 -7.33 0.39 -11.26
C ILE A 73 -8.00 1.63 -10.70
N GLY A 74 -7.25 2.39 -9.93
CA GLY A 74 -7.74 3.64 -9.33
C GLY A 74 -6.91 4.81 -9.77
N ARG A 75 -7.32 6.00 -9.33
CA ARG A 75 -6.63 7.24 -9.63
C ARG A 75 -6.62 8.11 -8.39
N ALA A 76 -5.47 8.67 -8.08
CA ALA A 76 -5.31 9.55 -6.93
C ALA A 76 -4.45 10.76 -7.30
N ILE A 77 -4.83 11.91 -6.76
CA ILE A 77 -4.03 13.13 -6.90
C ILE A 77 -3.52 13.45 -5.51
N PHE A 78 -2.20 13.52 -5.37
CA PHE A 78 -1.59 13.76 -4.07
C PHE A 78 -0.23 14.43 -4.20
N GLN A 79 0.27 14.94 -3.09
CA GLN A 79 1.60 15.56 -3.00
C GLN A 79 2.61 14.52 -2.53
N THR A 80 3.74 14.43 -3.24
CA THR A 80 4.85 13.55 -2.85
C THR A 80 5.69 14.21 -1.75
N PRO A 81 6.57 13.46 -1.06
CA PRO A 81 7.48 14.03 -0.06
C PRO A 81 8.37 15.16 -0.58
N SER A 82 8.63 15.20 -1.89
CA SER A 82 9.39 16.30 -2.51
C SER A 82 8.58 17.58 -2.69
N GLY A 83 7.26 17.54 -2.42
CA GLY A 83 6.37 18.66 -2.59
C GLY A 83 5.69 18.74 -3.95
N GLU A 84 5.99 17.81 -4.85
CA GLU A 84 5.39 17.79 -6.20
C GLU A 84 3.99 17.16 -6.13
N THR A 85 3.01 17.81 -6.77
CA THR A 85 1.67 17.24 -6.90
C THR A 85 1.63 16.34 -8.13
N VAL A 86 1.15 15.11 -7.96
CA VAL A 86 1.12 14.10 -9.02
C VAL A 86 -0.28 13.56 -9.23
N ASP A 87 -0.49 13.07 -10.46
CA ASP A 87 -1.71 12.37 -10.88
C ASP A 87 -1.32 10.90 -11.06
N ALA A 88 -1.70 10.08 -10.08
CA ALA A 88 -1.29 8.68 -10.03
C ALA A 88 -2.39 7.77 -10.57
N GLU A 89 -2.04 6.98 -11.60
CA GLU A 89 -2.84 5.82 -12.00
C GLU A 89 -2.30 4.65 -11.17
N GLU A 90 -3.14 4.10 -10.31
CA GLU A 90 -2.74 3.07 -9.36
C GLU A 90 -3.36 1.73 -9.73
N HIS A 91 -2.51 0.74 -9.98
CA HIS A 91 -2.94 -0.63 -10.24
C HIS A 91 -2.79 -1.45 -8.97
N PHE A 92 -3.89 -2.03 -8.51
CA PHE A 92 -3.95 -2.80 -7.27
C PHE A 92 -3.89 -4.30 -7.56
N PHE A 93 -2.95 -4.97 -6.92
CA PHE A 93 -2.74 -6.42 -7.06
C PHE A 93 -3.03 -7.13 -5.74
N LEU A 94 -3.72 -8.25 -5.82
CA LEU A 94 -4.01 -9.08 -4.65
C LEU A 94 -2.83 -10.01 -4.37
N VAL A 95 -2.42 -10.07 -3.11
CA VAL A 95 -1.36 -10.99 -2.67
C VAL A 95 -1.87 -11.72 -1.43
N THR A 96 -1.95 -13.05 -1.49
CA THR A 96 -2.27 -13.86 -0.32
C THR A 96 -0.99 -14.46 0.22
N VAL A 97 -0.80 -14.37 1.54
CA VAL A 97 0.44 -14.83 2.18
C VAL A 97 0.13 -15.89 3.24
N PRO A 98 1.07 -16.83 3.48
CA PRO A 98 0.86 -17.92 4.46
C PRO A 98 1.21 -17.52 5.90
N HIS A 99 1.72 -16.30 6.10
CA HIS A 99 2.11 -15.80 7.43
C HIS A 99 1.99 -14.28 7.47
N SER A 100 2.17 -13.72 8.66
CA SER A 100 2.05 -12.26 8.89
C SER A 100 3.39 -11.60 9.21
N LYS A 101 4.50 -12.22 8.85
CA LYS A 101 5.85 -11.69 9.12
C LYS A 101 6.25 -10.64 8.11
N ILE A 102 6.78 -9.51 8.62
CA ILE A 102 7.24 -8.40 7.79
C ILE A 102 8.70 -8.11 8.11
N ASP A 103 9.49 -7.91 7.06
CA ASP A 103 10.92 -7.61 7.17
C ASP A 103 11.18 -6.21 6.58
N TYR A 104 11.72 -5.32 7.40
CA TYR A 104 12.01 -3.94 7.04
C TYR A 104 13.42 -3.74 6.49
N SER A 105 14.24 -4.79 6.39
CA SER A 105 15.66 -4.64 6.08
C SER A 105 15.94 -4.02 4.71
N ASN A 106 14.99 -4.07 3.78
CA ASN A 106 15.13 -3.52 2.44
C ASN A 106 14.53 -2.12 2.27
N HIS A 107 14.06 -1.50 3.36
CA HIS A 107 13.52 -0.14 3.29
C HIS A 107 14.58 0.85 2.86
N THR A 108 14.16 1.82 2.03
CA THR A 108 15.01 2.96 1.69
C THR A 108 15.18 3.85 2.92
N GLU A 109 16.13 4.78 2.88
CA GLU A 109 16.33 5.72 3.97
C GLU A 109 15.05 6.54 4.24
N LEU A 110 14.40 7.02 3.18
CA LEU A 110 13.15 7.76 3.33
C LEU A 110 12.06 6.90 3.95
N GLU A 111 11.89 5.66 3.48
CA GLU A 111 10.91 4.73 4.04
C GLU A 111 11.15 4.47 5.51
N THR A 112 12.41 4.29 5.92
CA THR A 112 12.78 4.12 7.32
C THR A 112 12.34 5.31 8.16
N GLN A 113 12.40 6.51 7.60
CA GLN A 113 12.02 7.74 8.31
C GLN A 113 10.51 7.92 8.42
N VAL A 114 9.75 7.54 7.40
CA VAL A 114 8.31 7.87 7.32
C VAL A 114 7.37 6.68 7.51
N MET A 115 7.79 5.47 7.15
CA MET A 115 7.00 4.25 7.39
C MET A 115 7.30 3.76 8.81
N ARG A 116 6.52 4.26 9.78
CA ARG A 116 6.81 4.09 11.20
C ARG A 116 6.50 2.70 11.73
N ASN A 117 5.44 2.08 11.26
CA ASN A 117 5.09 0.73 11.64
C ASN A 117 4.06 0.15 10.66
N HIS A 118 3.71 -1.11 10.85
CA HIS A 118 2.67 -1.77 10.08
C HIS A 118 1.66 -2.39 11.03
N ARG A 119 0.48 -2.69 10.46
CA ARG A 119 -0.58 -3.37 11.19
C ARG A 119 -1.38 -4.21 10.20
N TRP A 120 -1.81 -5.37 10.66
CA TRP A 120 -2.74 -6.22 9.94
C TRP A 120 -4.15 -5.87 10.41
N TRP A 121 -4.96 -5.36 9.49
CA TRP A 121 -6.29 -4.84 9.79
C TRP A 121 -7.37 -5.84 9.43
N THR A 122 -8.32 -6.08 10.34
CA THR A 122 -9.52 -6.85 10.02
C THR A 122 -10.49 -5.99 9.23
N ARG A 123 -11.45 -6.64 8.56
CA ARG A 123 -12.53 -5.92 7.88
C ARG A 123 -13.26 -4.99 8.86
N GLU A 124 -13.61 -5.50 10.04
CA GLU A 124 -14.32 -4.72 11.04
C GLU A 124 -13.53 -3.49 11.48
N GLU A 125 -12.23 -3.64 11.69
CA GLU A 125 -11.39 -2.51 12.06
C GLU A 125 -11.38 -1.44 10.97
N LEU A 126 -11.31 -1.84 9.70
CA LEU A 126 -11.37 -0.90 8.58
C LEU A 126 -12.74 -0.22 8.46
N GLU A 127 -13.82 -0.94 8.78
CA GLU A 127 -15.18 -0.38 8.74
C GLU A 127 -15.40 0.68 9.81
N THR A 128 -14.74 0.55 10.96
CA THR A 128 -15.05 1.36 12.15
C THR A 128 -13.98 2.40 12.51
N THR A 129 -12.81 2.36 11.86
CA THR A 129 -11.71 3.26 12.21
C THR A 129 -12.03 4.72 11.86
N SER A 130 -11.58 5.63 12.73
CA SER A 130 -11.59 7.07 12.45
C SER A 130 -10.25 7.54 11.88
N LEU A 131 -9.26 6.64 11.77
CA LEU A 131 -7.95 6.96 11.21
C LEU A 131 -8.04 7.11 9.70
N THR A 132 -7.12 7.88 9.14
CA THR A 132 -7.05 8.08 7.70
C THR A 132 -6.42 6.84 7.05
N VAL A 133 -7.13 6.24 6.11
CA VAL A 133 -6.69 5.05 5.37
C VAL A 133 -6.79 5.33 3.88
N PHE A 134 -5.75 4.98 3.14
CA PHE A 134 -5.73 5.06 1.67
C PHE A 134 -5.45 3.68 1.07
N PRO A 135 -6.18 3.27 0.01
CA PRO A 135 -7.27 4.03 -0.62
C PRO A 135 -8.51 4.08 0.29
N GLU A 136 -9.26 5.17 0.21
CA GLU A 136 -10.45 5.37 1.05
C GLU A 136 -11.50 4.29 0.82
N ASN A 137 -11.58 3.75 -0.39
CA ASN A 137 -12.52 2.71 -0.78
C ASN A 137 -11.94 1.29 -0.71
N ILE A 138 -10.95 1.07 0.18
CA ILE A 138 -10.24 -0.20 0.28
C ILE A 138 -11.16 -1.41 0.46
N LEU A 139 -12.20 -1.29 1.28
CA LEU A 139 -13.15 -2.39 1.51
C LEU A 139 -14.00 -2.68 0.27
N GLU A 140 -14.39 -1.65 -0.46
CA GLU A 140 -15.13 -1.81 -1.71
C GLU A 140 -14.28 -2.58 -2.74
N ILE A 141 -13.00 -2.26 -2.84
CA ILE A 141 -12.07 -2.96 -3.73
C ILE A 141 -11.93 -4.43 -3.34
N LEU A 142 -11.82 -4.70 -2.03
CA LEU A 142 -11.58 -6.05 -1.51
C LEU A 142 -12.84 -6.91 -1.39
N GLU A 143 -14.01 -6.33 -1.42
CA GLU A 143 -15.28 -7.04 -1.17
C GLU A 143 -15.42 -8.36 -1.93
N PRO A 144 -15.14 -8.42 -3.25
CA PRO A 144 -15.27 -9.69 -3.98
C PRO A 144 -14.24 -10.76 -3.60
N TYR A 145 -13.18 -10.39 -2.91
CA TYR A 145 -12.01 -11.24 -2.65
C TYR A 145 -11.87 -11.67 -1.19
N LEU A 146 -12.68 -11.12 -0.31
CA LEU A 146 -12.69 -11.51 1.11
C LEU A 146 -13.89 -12.41 1.38
N PRO A 147 -13.75 -13.37 2.32
CA PRO A 147 -14.89 -14.19 2.72
C PRO A 147 -16.03 -13.34 3.26
N GLU A 148 -17.25 -13.81 3.09
CA GLU A 148 -18.39 -13.14 3.65
C GLU A 148 -18.28 -13.10 5.18
N LYS A 149 -18.77 -11.98 5.74
CA LYS A 149 -18.83 -11.81 7.18
C LYS A 149 -19.91 -12.74 7.74
N VAL A 150 -19.51 -13.61 8.63
CA VAL A 150 -20.42 -14.54 9.28
C VAL A 150 -21.03 -13.90 10.53
#